data_955d5f82ce201797d9748491ac4874a5
#
_entry.id   955d5f82ce201797d9748491ac4874a5
#
_cell.length_a   1.000
_cell.length_b   1.000
_cell.length_c   1.000
_cell.angle_alpha   90.00
_cell.angle_beta   90.00
_cell.angle_gamma   90.00
#
_symmetry.space_group_name_H-M   'P 1'
#
loop_
_entity.id
_entity.type
_entity.pdbx_description
1 polymer ?
#
loop_
_entity_poly.entity_id
_entity_poly.type
_entity_poly.pdbx_seq_one_letter_code
_entity_poly.pdbx_strand_id
1 'polypeptide(L)'
;RRKDALKMSDELDVVRGMKSETVSQLQSIGYKDLMNLITQLPPGFRTVFNLYAVEGFTHKDIGEMLGISETTSRTQLSRARAWLQNKIKEIENV
;
A
#
# COMPACT_ATOMS: atom_id res chain seq x y z
N ARG A 1 -4.71 5.17 18.81
CA ARG A 1 -4.40 4.93 17.86
C ARG A 1 -4.69 3.65 17.39
N ARG A 2 -4.87 3.39 16.38
CA ARG A 2 -5.42 2.31 16.00
C ARG A 2 -4.62 1.40 15.32
N LYS A 3 -3.47 1.25 15.52
CA LYS A 3 -2.71 0.36 14.79
C LYS A 3 -3.11 -1.07 15.07
N ASP A 4 -3.82 -1.27 16.09
CA ASP A 4 -4.19 -2.60 16.42
C ASP A 4 -5.23 -3.13 15.50
N ALA A 5 -5.66 -2.36 14.55
CA ALA A 5 -6.76 -2.83 13.86
C ALA A 5 -6.66 -2.62 12.42
N LEU A 6 -6.01 -3.46 11.75
CA LEU A 6 -6.09 -3.44 10.32
C LEU A 6 -7.40 -4.09 10.00
N LYS A 7 -8.42 -3.30 9.88
CA LYS A 7 -9.73 -3.83 9.67
C LYS A 7 -10.01 -4.06 8.22
N MET A 8 -11.06 -4.79 7.95
CA MET A 8 -11.47 -5.06 6.60
C MET A 8 -11.62 -3.76 5.81
N SER A 9 -12.17 -2.72 6.42
CA SER A 9 -12.36 -1.45 5.73
C SER A 9 -11.01 -0.83 5.35
N ASP A 10 -9.99 -0.99 6.17
CA ASP A 10 -8.68 -0.46 5.88
C ASP A 10 -8.05 -1.21 4.72
N GLU A 11 -8.22 -2.52 4.69
CA GLU A 11 -7.70 -3.32 3.59
C GLU A 11 -8.38 -2.95 2.29
N LEU A 12 -9.69 -2.74 2.33
CA LEU A 12 -10.41 -2.34 1.15
C LEU A 12 -9.96 -0.97 0.67
N ASP A 13 -9.66 -0.08 1.61
CA ASP A 13 -9.22 1.25 1.25
C ASP A 13 -7.87 1.21 0.54
N VAL A 14 -6.98 0.33 0.97
CA VAL A 14 -5.68 0.20 0.35
C VAL A 14 -5.81 -0.20 -1.11
N VAL A 15 -6.72 -1.10 -1.44
CA VAL A 15 -6.86 -1.59 -2.80
C VAL A 15 -7.91 -0.85 -3.61
N ARG A 16 -8.62 0.07 -2.98
CA ARG A 16 -9.75 0.72 -3.63
C ARG A 16 -9.40 1.45 -4.91
N GLY A 17 -8.27 2.03 -4.99
CA GLY A 17 -7.86 2.76 -6.18
C GLY A 17 -7.26 1.91 -7.27
N MET A 18 -7.21 0.60 -7.08
CA MET A 18 -6.61 -0.29 -8.05
C MET A 18 -7.66 -0.83 -8.99
N LYS A 19 -7.21 -1.23 -10.18
CA LYS A 19 -8.11 -1.84 -11.13
C LYS A 19 -8.52 -3.21 -10.64
N SER A 20 -9.70 -3.67 -11.06
CA SER A 20 -10.20 -4.97 -10.62
C SER A 20 -9.23 -6.10 -10.89
N GLU A 21 -8.66 -6.11 -12.09
CA GLU A 21 -7.75 -7.19 -12.42
C GLU A 21 -6.51 -7.15 -11.53
N THR A 22 -6.05 -5.96 -11.16
CA THR A 22 -4.89 -5.85 -10.27
C THR A 22 -5.23 -6.38 -8.89
N VAL A 23 -6.43 -6.10 -8.41
CA VAL A 23 -6.86 -6.61 -7.12
C VAL A 23 -6.88 -8.14 -7.16
N SER A 24 -7.41 -8.71 -8.23
CA SER A 24 -7.43 -10.17 -8.39
C SER A 24 -6.02 -10.74 -8.40
N GLN A 25 -5.11 -10.07 -9.07
CA GLN A 25 -3.73 -10.51 -9.14
C GLN A 25 -3.08 -10.48 -7.76
N LEU A 26 -3.34 -9.42 -7.00
CA LEU A 26 -2.81 -9.34 -5.64
C LEU A 26 -3.34 -10.48 -4.78
N GLN A 27 -4.60 -10.81 -4.95
CA GLN A 27 -5.20 -11.87 -4.17
C GLN A 27 -4.65 -13.24 -4.55
N SER A 28 -4.21 -13.40 -5.79
CA SER A 28 -3.69 -14.67 -6.25
C SER A 28 -2.18 -14.81 -5.99
N ILE A 29 -1.51 -13.73 -5.70
CA ILE A 29 -0.10 -13.77 -5.37
C ILE A 29 0.05 -14.25 -3.94
N GLY A 30 0.96 -15.16 -3.68
CA GLY A 30 1.20 -15.62 -2.34
C GLY A 30 1.68 -14.48 -1.45
N TYR A 31 1.45 -14.63 -0.15
CA TYR A 31 1.85 -13.62 0.81
C TYR A 31 3.34 -13.28 0.69
N LYS A 32 4.15 -14.31 0.52
CA LYS A 32 5.60 -14.13 0.44
C LYS A 32 5.98 -13.27 -0.76
N ASP A 33 5.35 -13.53 -1.92
CA ASP A 33 5.66 -12.77 -3.12
C ASP A 33 5.21 -11.32 -2.98
N LEU A 34 4.05 -11.11 -2.37
CA LEU A 34 3.57 -9.76 -2.14
C LEU A 34 4.50 -9.00 -1.21
N MET A 35 4.97 -9.65 -0.15
CA MET A 35 5.88 -8.98 0.77
C MET A 35 7.20 -8.66 0.09
N ASN A 36 7.66 -9.52 -0.82
CA ASN A 36 8.86 -9.22 -1.57
C ASN A 36 8.68 -7.99 -2.44
N LEU A 37 7.53 -7.85 -3.08
CA LEU A 37 7.26 -6.66 -3.89
C LEU A 37 7.24 -5.40 -3.02
N ILE A 38 6.66 -5.51 -1.84
CA ILE A 38 6.60 -4.36 -0.93
C ILE A 38 8.00 -3.92 -0.55
N THR A 39 8.92 -4.86 -0.32
CA THR A 39 10.29 -4.49 0.05
C THR A 39 11.03 -3.80 -1.10
N GLN A 40 10.55 -3.94 -2.32
CA GLN A 40 11.17 -3.28 -3.46
C GLN A 40 10.63 -1.88 -3.71
N LEU A 41 9.59 -1.48 -3.01
CA LEU A 41 9.05 -0.14 -3.15
C LEU A 41 10.13 0.91 -2.85
N PRO A 42 10.12 2.04 -3.56
CA PRO A 42 11.00 3.16 -3.19
C PRO A 42 10.79 3.53 -1.73
N PRO A 43 11.83 3.96 -1.02
CA PRO A 43 11.74 4.15 0.44
C PRO A 43 10.59 5.00 0.93
N GLY A 44 10.32 6.13 0.30
CA GLY A 44 9.23 6.98 0.74
C GLY A 44 7.88 6.31 0.60
N PHE A 45 7.66 5.67 -0.54
CA PHE A 45 6.41 4.97 -0.79
C PHE A 45 6.27 3.79 0.16
N ARG A 46 7.36 3.08 0.40
CA ARG A 46 7.32 1.89 1.25
C ARG A 46 6.97 2.25 2.68
N THR A 47 7.54 3.34 3.19
CA THR A 47 7.28 3.74 4.56
C THR A 47 5.80 4.03 4.76
N VAL A 48 5.20 4.85 3.89
CA VAL A 48 3.79 5.18 4.02
C VAL A 48 2.93 3.94 3.81
N PHE A 49 3.28 3.13 2.82
CA PHE A 49 2.50 1.93 2.54
C PHE A 49 2.49 1.01 3.75
N ASN A 50 3.64 0.78 4.36
CA ASN A 50 3.71 -0.10 5.52
C ASN A 50 2.95 0.47 6.71
N LEU A 51 3.08 1.76 6.96
CA LEU A 51 2.38 2.36 8.09
C LEU A 51 0.87 2.30 7.90
N TYR A 52 0.40 2.52 6.70
CA TYR A 52 -1.02 2.53 6.45
C TYR A 52 -1.60 1.12 6.29
N ALA A 53 -1.02 0.33 5.41
CA ALA A 53 -1.60 -0.96 5.04
C ALA A 53 -1.28 -2.06 6.04
N VAL A 54 -0.08 -2.05 6.60
CA VAL A 54 0.35 -3.12 7.48
C VAL A 54 0.12 -2.77 8.94
N GLU A 55 0.48 -1.55 9.33
CA GLU A 55 0.36 -1.14 10.74
C GLU A 55 -0.99 -0.55 11.10
N GLY A 56 -1.74 -0.08 10.11
CA GLY A 56 -3.08 0.42 10.36
C GLY A 56 -3.18 1.86 10.82
N PHE A 57 -2.15 2.65 10.62
CA PHE A 57 -2.19 4.07 10.97
C PHE A 57 -2.99 4.86 9.95
N THR A 58 -3.66 5.92 10.39
CA THR A 58 -4.37 6.81 9.48
C THR A 58 -3.38 7.74 8.80
N HIS A 59 -3.81 8.39 7.72
CA HIS A 59 -2.94 9.36 7.05
C HIS A 59 -2.60 10.53 7.97
N LYS A 60 -3.52 10.90 8.85
CA LYS A 60 -3.25 11.94 9.81
C LYS A 60 -2.12 11.52 10.74
N ASP A 61 -2.19 10.29 11.24
CA ASP A 61 -1.14 9.76 12.11
C ASP A 61 0.19 9.69 11.38
N ILE A 62 0.16 9.21 10.15
CA ILE A 62 1.38 9.09 9.35
C ILE A 62 2.00 10.45 9.13
N GLY A 63 1.15 11.44 8.83
CA GLY A 63 1.64 12.81 8.65
C GLY A 63 2.37 13.31 9.86
N GLU A 64 1.81 13.05 11.04
CA GLU A 64 2.44 13.48 12.29
C GLU A 64 3.74 12.73 12.54
N MET A 65 3.74 11.44 12.25
CA MET A 65 4.92 10.62 12.50
C MET A 65 6.08 10.97 11.58
N LEU A 66 5.78 11.30 10.33
CA LEU A 66 6.81 11.54 9.33
C LEU A 66 7.07 13.01 9.06
N GLY A 67 6.29 13.89 9.65
CA GLY A 67 6.46 15.33 9.42
C GLY A 67 6.00 15.76 8.04
N ILE A 68 4.97 15.11 7.52
CA ILE A 68 4.41 15.46 6.21
C ILE A 68 2.92 15.74 6.39
N SER A 69 2.33 16.35 5.38
CA SER A 69 0.90 16.63 5.45
C SER A 69 0.10 15.36 5.23
N GLU A 70 -1.13 15.39 5.66
CA GLU A 70 -2.05 14.29 5.43
C GLU A 70 -2.22 14.04 3.93
N THR A 71 -2.29 15.12 3.16
CA THR A 71 -2.41 15.03 1.71
C THR A 71 -1.19 14.35 1.10
N THR A 72 0.00 14.70 1.57
CA THR A 72 1.22 14.09 1.08
C THR A 72 1.22 12.59 1.39
N SER A 73 0.74 12.22 2.56
CA SER A 73 0.64 10.80 2.92
C SER A 73 -0.26 10.07 1.93
N ARG A 74 -1.42 10.65 1.59
CA ARG A 74 -2.32 10.03 0.63
C ARG A 74 -1.68 9.91 -0.74
N THR A 75 -0.95 10.93 -1.15
CA THR A 75 -0.28 10.91 -2.44
C THR A 75 0.78 9.82 -2.48
N GLN A 76 1.54 9.68 -1.41
CA GLN A 76 2.56 8.64 -1.36
C GLN A 76 1.94 7.25 -1.43
N LEU A 77 0.81 7.06 -0.75
CA LEU A 77 0.13 5.77 -0.82
C LEU A 77 -0.38 5.49 -2.22
N SER A 78 -0.93 6.51 -2.87
CA SER A 78 -1.43 6.36 -4.23
C SER A 78 -0.31 5.97 -5.19
N ARG A 79 0.85 6.58 -5.02
CA ARG A 79 2.00 6.25 -5.86
C ARG A 79 2.54 4.86 -5.57
N ALA A 80 2.48 4.43 -4.30
CA ALA A 80 2.87 3.08 -3.96
C ALA A 80 1.98 2.06 -4.65
N ARG A 81 0.68 2.33 -4.67
CA ARG A 81 -0.27 1.45 -5.36
C ARG A 81 0.05 1.37 -6.85
N ALA A 82 0.31 2.51 -7.47
CA ALA A 82 0.62 2.54 -8.89
C ALA A 82 1.89 1.74 -9.18
N TRP A 83 2.88 1.88 -8.33
CA TRP A 83 4.13 1.15 -8.48
C TRP A 83 3.88 -0.35 -8.43
N LEU A 84 3.07 -0.77 -7.45
CA LEU A 84 2.74 -2.19 -7.31
C LEU A 84 1.97 -2.71 -8.51
N GLN A 85 1.02 -1.91 -9.02
CA GLN A 85 0.28 -2.30 -10.21
C GLN A 85 1.20 -2.53 -11.39
N ASN A 86 2.17 -1.63 -11.58
CA ASN A 86 3.10 -1.75 -12.68
C ASN A 86 3.98 -2.98 -12.55
N LYS A 87 4.43 -3.27 -11.33
CA LYS A 87 5.26 -4.44 -11.10
C LYS A 87 4.49 -5.73 -11.35
N ILE A 88 3.24 -5.77 -10.93
CA ILE A 88 2.42 -6.94 -11.13
C ILE A 88 2.19 -7.17 -12.63
N LYS A 89 1.97 -6.10 -13.38
CA LYS A 89 1.80 -6.21 -14.81
C LYS A 89 3.07 -6.74 -15.48
N GLU A 90 4.23 -6.30 -15.04
CA GLU A 90 5.48 -6.80 -15.57
C GLU A 90 5.61 -8.30 -15.35
N ILE A 91 5.24 -8.76 -14.15
CA ILE A 91 5.30 -10.17 -13.82
C ILE A 91 4.33 -10.96 -14.70
N GLU A 92 3.12 -10.42 -14.89
CA GLU A 92 2.11 -11.11 -15.67
C GLU A 92 2.48 -11.23 -17.13
N ASN A 93 3.28 -10.31 -17.62
CA ASN A 93 3.65 -10.28 -19.03
C ASN A 93 4.89 -11.10 -19.38
N VAL A 94 5.45 -11.81 -18.44
CA VAL A 94 6.65 -12.60 -18.66
C VAL A 94 6.37 -13.97 -19.26
#